data_b04fc6b400b8dbe381ca314787cd678c
#
_entry.id   b04fc6b400b8dbe381ca314787cd678c
#
_cell.length_a   1.000
_cell.length_b   1.000
_cell.length_c   1.000
_cell.angle_alpha   90.00
_cell.angle_beta   90.00
_cell.angle_gamma   90.00
#
_symmetry.space_group_name_H-M   'P 1'
#
loop_
_entity.id
_entity.type
_entity.pdbx_description
1 polymer ?
#
loop_
_entity_poly.entity_id
_entity_poly.type
_entity_poly.pdbx_seq_one_letter_code
_entity_poly.pdbx_strand_id
1 'polypeptide(L)'
;MYTSIEICAGAGGQALGLELANFEHLALVEIESLACQTLKANRPAWNVINCDVKDFTAKEYKNIDLLAGGVPCPPFSIAGKQLGHLDERDLFPEALRIIEECNPRAIMLENVRGLLSDKFKDYRNKEE
;
A
#
# COMPACT_ATOMS: atom_id res chain seq x y z
N MET A 1 5.69 -16.35 12.97
CA MET A 1 5.94 -15.12 12.22
C MET A 1 4.84 -14.95 11.18
N TYR A 2 4.30 -13.75 11.08
CA TYR A 2 3.25 -13.43 10.12
C TYR A 2 3.84 -12.94 8.82
N THR A 3 3.12 -13.09 7.71
CA THR A 3 3.58 -12.66 6.39
C THR A 3 2.84 -11.42 5.93
N SER A 4 3.53 -10.53 5.23
CA SER A 4 2.95 -9.30 4.71
C SER A 4 3.46 -8.95 3.32
N ILE A 5 2.63 -8.20 2.60
CA ILE A 5 3.05 -7.45 1.42
C ILE A 5 2.73 -5.99 1.72
N GLU A 6 3.66 -5.11 1.40
CA GLU A 6 3.45 -3.68 1.56
C GLU A 6 3.51 -3.00 0.20
N ILE A 7 2.45 -2.27 -0.14
CA ILE A 7 2.40 -1.47 -1.37
C ILE A 7 2.62 -0.01 -1.03
N CYS A 8 3.21 0.75 -1.95
CA CYS A 8 3.57 2.15 -1.73
C CYS A 8 4.39 2.31 -0.45
N ALA A 9 5.45 1.51 -0.37
CA ALA A 9 6.18 1.29 0.88
C ALA A 9 6.97 2.51 1.39
N GLY A 10 7.30 3.46 0.51
CA GLY A 10 8.11 4.60 0.89
C GLY A 10 9.49 4.20 1.35
N ALA A 11 10.06 4.97 2.27
CA ALA A 11 11.43 4.74 2.77
C ALA A 11 11.51 3.74 3.93
N GLY A 12 10.38 3.16 4.35
CA GLY A 12 10.40 2.03 5.26
C GLY A 12 9.89 2.24 6.68
N GLY A 13 9.24 3.36 6.96
CA GLY A 13 8.72 3.60 8.31
C GLY A 13 7.70 2.55 8.75
N GLN A 14 6.70 2.31 7.92
CA GLN A 14 5.68 1.30 8.22
C GLN A 14 6.29 -0.11 8.17
N ALA A 15 7.17 -0.36 7.20
CA ALA A 15 7.83 -1.66 7.05
C ALA A 15 8.65 -2.02 8.29
N LEU A 16 9.37 -1.06 8.84
CA LEU A 16 10.13 -1.28 10.07
C LEU A 16 9.21 -1.58 11.25
N GLY A 17 8.10 -0.85 11.36
CA GLY A 17 7.11 -1.11 12.42
C GLY A 17 6.53 -2.51 12.32
N LEU A 18 6.24 -2.98 11.12
CA LEU A 18 5.73 -4.33 10.91
C LEU A 18 6.78 -5.39 11.23
N GLU A 19 8.04 -5.14 10.87
CA GLU A 19 9.13 -6.04 11.23
C GLU A 19 9.21 -6.20 12.75
N LEU A 20 9.12 -5.09 13.48
CA LEU A 20 9.15 -5.12 14.94
C LEU A 20 7.92 -5.84 15.53
N ALA A 21 6.82 -5.88 14.80
CA ALA A 21 5.60 -6.61 15.19
C ALA A 21 5.61 -8.06 14.73
N ASN A 22 6.75 -8.59 14.32
CA ASN A 22 6.94 -9.99 13.93
C ASN A 22 6.32 -10.36 12.58
N PHE A 23 6.37 -9.40 11.64
CA PHE A 23 5.97 -9.67 10.26
C PHE A 23 7.19 -9.88 9.38
N GLU A 24 7.09 -10.86 8.48
CA GLU A 24 8.06 -11.08 7.42
C GLU A 24 7.49 -10.49 6.12
N HIS A 25 8.23 -9.55 5.51
CA HIS A 25 7.80 -8.95 4.25
C HIS A 25 8.09 -9.88 3.08
N LEU A 26 7.06 -10.35 2.39
CA LEU A 26 7.21 -11.15 1.19
C LEU A 26 7.55 -10.28 -0.01
N ALA A 27 7.03 -9.04 -0.03
CA ALA A 27 7.34 -8.05 -1.06
C ALA A 27 7.08 -6.65 -0.52
N LEU A 28 7.89 -5.69 -0.96
CA LEU A 28 7.72 -4.28 -0.68
C LEU A 28 7.75 -3.57 -2.02
N VAL A 29 6.62 -3.00 -2.43
CA VAL A 29 6.46 -2.36 -3.74
C VAL A 29 6.55 -0.86 -3.58
N GLU A 30 7.46 -0.23 -4.34
CA GLU A 30 7.67 1.22 -4.28
C GLU A 30 8.14 1.72 -5.63
N ILE A 31 7.55 2.82 -6.10
CA ILE A 31 7.87 3.38 -7.41
C ILE A 31 9.10 4.29 -7.38
N GLU A 32 9.37 4.94 -6.25
CA GLU A 32 10.47 5.89 -6.13
C GLU A 32 11.80 5.18 -5.94
N SER A 33 12.71 5.34 -6.91
CA SER A 33 14.01 4.66 -6.88
C SER A 33 14.84 5.00 -5.64
N LEU A 34 14.80 6.26 -5.20
CA LEU A 34 15.57 6.67 -4.01
C LEU A 34 15.02 6.00 -2.75
N ALA A 35 13.69 5.89 -2.62
CA ALA A 35 13.08 5.18 -1.49
C ALA A 35 13.46 3.70 -1.52
N CYS A 36 13.47 3.08 -2.68
CA CYS A 36 13.89 1.69 -2.83
C CYS A 36 15.36 1.50 -2.43
N GLN A 37 16.23 2.42 -2.78
CA GLN A 37 17.64 2.38 -2.38
C GLN A 37 17.76 2.45 -0.86
N THR A 38 16.99 3.30 -0.21
CA THR A 38 16.97 3.41 1.25
C THR A 38 16.53 2.10 1.89
N LEU A 39 15.46 1.49 1.40
CA LEU A 39 14.97 0.22 1.90
C LEU A 39 16.04 -0.87 1.79
N LYS A 40 16.68 -0.98 0.63
CA LYS A 40 17.71 -2.00 0.37
C LYS A 40 18.97 -1.77 1.20
N ALA A 41 19.34 -0.51 1.41
CA ALA A 41 20.51 -0.18 2.21
C ALA A 41 20.33 -0.55 3.68
N ASN A 42 19.13 -0.29 4.22
CA ASN A 42 18.84 -0.57 5.62
C ASN A 42 18.50 -2.04 5.88
N ARG A 43 17.90 -2.72 4.92
CA ARG A 43 17.49 -4.12 5.05
C ARG A 43 17.78 -4.87 3.75
N PRO A 44 19.04 -5.26 3.51
CA PRO A 44 19.41 -5.92 2.25
C PRO A 44 18.64 -7.21 1.95
N ALA A 45 18.11 -7.87 2.99
CA ALA A 45 17.38 -9.13 2.83
C ALA A 45 15.92 -8.93 2.41
N TRP A 46 15.39 -7.71 2.47
CA TRP A 46 14.01 -7.46 2.06
C TRP A 46 13.86 -7.54 0.55
N ASN A 47 12.75 -8.12 0.11
CA ASN A 47 12.41 -8.19 -1.32
C ASN A 47 11.76 -6.88 -1.77
N VAL A 48 12.57 -5.92 -2.14
CA VAL A 48 12.10 -4.59 -2.58
C VAL A 48 11.91 -4.61 -4.09
N ILE A 49 10.70 -4.31 -4.53
CA ILE A 49 10.33 -4.31 -5.95
C ILE A 49 10.09 -2.86 -6.37
N ASN A 50 11.00 -2.35 -7.20
CA ASN A 50 10.92 -0.96 -7.69
C ASN A 50 10.04 -0.93 -8.94
N CYS A 51 8.76 -0.78 -8.74
CA CYS A 51 7.82 -0.67 -9.85
C CYS A 51 6.58 0.11 -9.44
N ASP A 52 5.80 0.52 -10.45
CA ASP A 52 4.48 1.09 -10.22
C ASP A 52 3.56 -0.03 -9.71
N VAL A 53 2.75 0.26 -8.69
CA VAL A 53 1.82 -0.73 -8.14
C VAL A 53 0.85 -1.24 -9.21
N LYS A 54 0.57 -0.43 -10.23
CA LYS A 54 -0.28 -0.84 -11.35
C LYS A 54 0.30 -2.02 -12.13
N ASP A 55 1.62 -2.17 -12.10
CA ASP A 55 2.32 -3.24 -12.82
C ASP A 55 2.65 -4.43 -11.93
N PHE A 56 2.34 -4.34 -10.64
CA PHE A 56 2.60 -5.41 -9.69
C PHE A 56 1.44 -6.40 -9.66
N THR A 57 1.75 -7.69 -9.60
CA THR A 57 0.76 -8.73 -9.38
C THR A 57 1.09 -9.51 -8.12
N ALA A 58 0.07 -9.78 -7.30
CA ALA A 58 0.22 -10.51 -6.05
C ALA A 58 -0.32 -11.95 -6.14
N LYS A 59 -0.59 -12.43 -7.35
CA LYS A 59 -1.22 -13.74 -7.55
C LYS A 59 -0.40 -14.90 -7.00
N GLU A 60 0.93 -14.75 -6.94
CA GLU A 60 1.81 -15.78 -6.40
C GLU A 60 1.89 -15.79 -4.87
N TYR A 61 1.35 -14.76 -4.22
CA TYR A 61 1.44 -14.58 -2.76
C TYR A 61 0.09 -14.83 -2.09
N LYS A 62 -0.54 -15.94 -2.34
CA LYS A 62 -1.89 -16.20 -1.83
C LYS A 62 -1.91 -16.47 -0.33
N ASN A 63 -3.00 -16.03 0.30
CA ASN A 63 -3.31 -16.31 1.71
C ASN A 63 -2.25 -15.75 2.68
N ILE A 64 -1.74 -14.57 2.36
CA ILE A 64 -0.84 -13.87 3.27
C ILE A 64 -1.62 -13.34 4.48
N ASP A 65 -0.90 -13.00 5.56
CA ASP A 65 -1.56 -12.52 6.77
C ASP A 65 -2.00 -11.08 6.65
N LEU A 66 -1.21 -10.20 6.03
CA LEU A 66 -1.49 -8.77 5.98
C LEU A 66 -1.10 -8.15 4.65
N LEU A 67 -2.02 -7.38 4.08
CA LEU A 67 -1.69 -6.41 3.02
C LEU A 67 -1.68 -5.03 3.65
N ALA A 68 -0.55 -4.35 3.58
CA ALA A 68 -0.35 -3.04 4.16
C ALA A 68 0.05 -2.02 3.10
N GLY A 69 -0.19 -0.74 3.36
CA GLY A 69 0.28 0.29 2.45
C GLY A 69 -0.16 1.69 2.84
N GLY A 70 0.70 2.67 2.51
CA GLY A 70 0.34 4.08 2.56
C GLY A 70 -0.05 4.54 1.16
N VAL A 71 -1.23 4.16 0.72
CA VAL A 71 -1.69 4.38 -0.65
C VAL A 71 -1.89 5.86 -0.92
N PRO A 72 -1.19 6.47 -1.89
CA PRO A 72 -1.36 7.89 -2.17
C PRO A 72 -2.73 8.17 -2.76
N CYS A 73 -3.37 9.19 -2.20
CA CYS A 73 -4.69 9.66 -2.61
C CYS A 73 -4.73 11.17 -2.60
N PRO A 74 -3.93 11.85 -3.46
CA PRO A 74 -3.91 13.31 -3.46
C PRO A 74 -5.28 13.96 -3.52
N PRO A 75 -6.27 13.41 -4.25
CA PRO A 75 -7.60 14.01 -4.30
C PRO A 75 -8.34 14.06 -2.97
N PHE A 76 -7.96 13.22 -2.00
CA PHE A 76 -8.58 13.17 -0.69
C PHE A 76 -7.87 14.06 0.34
N SER A 77 -6.73 14.66 -0.03
CA SER A 77 -6.02 15.60 0.84
C SER A 77 -6.80 16.90 0.96
N ILE A 78 -6.84 17.48 2.17
CA ILE A 78 -7.49 18.76 2.40
C ILE A 78 -6.82 19.88 1.57
N ALA A 79 -5.50 19.77 1.35
CA ALA A 79 -4.75 20.73 0.56
C ALA A 79 -4.85 20.50 -0.95
N GLY A 80 -5.43 19.39 -1.39
CA GLY A 80 -5.56 19.05 -2.80
C GLY A 80 -6.90 19.47 -3.37
N LYS A 81 -7.13 19.08 -4.62
CA LYS A 81 -8.36 19.40 -5.35
C LYS A 81 -9.53 18.47 -4.99
N GLN A 82 -9.29 17.44 -4.23
CA GLN A 82 -10.29 16.47 -3.79
C GLN A 82 -11.14 15.89 -4.93
N LEU A 83 -10.48 15.46 -6.01
CA LEU A 83 -11.14 14.87 -7.17
C LEU A 83 -11.63 13.43 -6.92
N GLY A 84 -11.23 12.83 -5.81
CA GLY A 84 -11.65 11.48 -5.46
C GLY A 84 -11.14 10.42 -6.44
N HIS A 85 -11.97 9.41 -6.69
CA HIS A 85 -11.60 8.27 -7.55
C HIS A 85 -11.47 8.64 -9.03
N LEU A 86 -11.78 9.87 -9.42
CA LEU A 86 -11.61 10.34 -10.80
C LEU A 86 -10.18 10.78 -11.12
N ASP A 87 -9.33 10.91 -10.09
CA ASP A 87 -7.94 11.33 -10.29
C ASP A 87 -7.08 10.11 -10.64
N GLU A 88 -6.22 10.26 -11.65
CA GLU A 88 -5.31 9.19 -12.10
C GLU A 88 -4.30 8.79 -11.04
N ARG A 89 -4.03 9.68 -10.06
CA ARG A 89 -3.10 9.40 -8.97
C ARG A 89 -3.72 8.56 -7.87
N ASP A 90 -5.03 8.30 -7.95
CA ASP A 90 -5.73 7.47 -6.98
C ASP A 90 -5.35 6.00 -7.21
N LEU A 91 -4.71 5.39 -6.23
CA LEU A 91 -4.26 4.01 -6.31
C LEU A 91 -5.14 3.03 -5.52
N PHE A 92 -6.27 3.49 -4.95
CA PHE A 92 -7.18 2.58 -4.26
C PHE A 92 -7.73 1.45 -5.15
N PRO A 93 -8.10 1.70 -6.41
CA PRO A 93 -8.54 0.60 -7.27
C PRO A 93 -7.48 -0.48 -7.41
N GLU A 94 -6.20 -0.09 -7.45
CA GLU A 94 -5.09 -1.04 -7.51
C GLU A 94 -4.94 -1.82 -6.20
N ALA A 95 -5.15 -1.16 -5.06
CA ALA A 95 -5.14 -1.84 -3.77
C ALA A 95 -6.24 -2.91 -3.72
N LEU A 96 -7.45 -2.59 -4.19
CA LEU A 96 -8.55 -3.55 -4.25
C LEU A 96 -8.21 -4.74 -5.15
N ARG A 97 -7.58 -4.50 -6.30
CA ARG A 97 -7.15 -5.56 -7.20
C ARG A 97 -6.17 -6.51 -6.50
N ILE A 98 -5.18 -5.94 -5.82
CA ILE A 98 -4.17 -6.74 -5.11
C ILE A 98 -4.80 -7.55 -3.98
N ILE A 99 -5.76 -6.97 -3.26
CA ILE A 99 -6.52 -7.69 -2.23
C ILE A 99 -7.18 -8.95 -2.82
N GLU A 100 -7.81 -8.81 -3.97
CA GLU A 100 -8.44 -9.95 -4.64
C GLU A 100 -7.40 -10.98 -5.07
N GLU A 101 -6.22 -10.54 -5.52
CA GLU A 101 -5.18 -11.44 -5.99
C GLU A 101 -4.56 -12.28 -4.87
N CYS A 102 -4.29 -11.68 -3.71
CA CYS A 102 -3.56 -12.36 -2.63
C CYS A 102 -4.43 -12.83 -1.46
N ASN A 103 -5.68 -12.41 -1.41
CA ASN A 103 -6.64 -12.82 -0.38
C ASN A 103 -6.03 -12.75 1.03
N PRO A 104 -5.64 -11.57 1.52
CA PRO A 104 -5.01 -11.45 2.83
C PRO A 104 -6.01 -11.66 3.95
N ARG A 105 -5.52 -12.09 5.12
CA ARG A 105 -6.36 -12.24 6.31
C ARG A 105 -6.75 -10.89 6.91
N ALA A 106 -5.90 -9.87 6.75
CA ALA A 106 -6.15 -8.52 7.24
C ALA A 106 -5.59 -7.50 6.26
N ILE A 107 -6.13 -6.29 6.32
CA ILE A 107 -5.74 -5.17 5.45
C ILE A 107 -5.48 -3.96 6.35
N MET A 108 -4.36 -3.28 6.12
CA MET A 108 -4.02 -2.06 6.85
C MET A 108 -3.58 -1.01 5.84
N LEU A 109 -4.50 -0.11 5.47
CA LEU A 109 -4.23 0.97 4.52
C LEU A 109 -4.24 2.30 5.25
N GLU A 110 -3.09 2.98 5.23
CA GLU A 110 -2.99 4.34 5.78
C GLU A 110 -3.45 5.33 4.73
N ASN A 111 -4.16 6.36 5.16
CA ASN A 111 -4.71 7.33 4.24
C ASN A 111 -4.81 8.71 4.88
N VAL A 112 -5.23 9.68 4.07
CA VAL A 112 -5.39 11.05 4.52
C VAL A 112 -6.81 11.29 5.04
N ARG A 113 -6.92 12.27 5.94
CA ARG A 113 -8.17 12.60 6.61
C ARG A 113 -9.30 12.94 5.64
N GLY A 114 -8.98 13.53 4.48
CA GLY A 114 -9.99 13.90 3.49
C GLY A 114 -10.86 12.74 3.03
N LEU A 115 -10.37 11.49 3.12
CA LEU A 115 -11.16 10.31 2.77
C LEU A 115 -12.39 10.14 3.67
N LEU A 116 -12.36 10.69 4.88
CA LEU A 116 -13.48 10.64 5.82
C LEU A 116 -14.57 11.69 5.51
N SER A 117 -14.34 12.59 4.55
CA SER A 117 -15.34 13.54 4.10
C SER A 117 -16.55 12.84 3.50
N ASP A 118 -17.75 13.40 3.71
CA ASP A 118 -19.00 12.87 3.13
C ASP A 118 -18.96 12.81 1.61
N LYS A 119 -18.13 13.65 0.97
CA LYS A 119 -17.95 13.65 -0.48
C LYS A 119 -17.47 12.29 -1.02
N PHE A 120 -16.80 11.50 -0.20
CA PHE A 120 -16.19 10.24 -0.61
C PHE A 120 -16.80 9.03 0.09
N LYS A 121 -18.00 9.19 0.65
CA LYS A 121 -18.67 8.13 1.40
C LYS A 121 -18.84 6.85 0.58
N ASP A 122 -19.31 6.98 -0.66
CA ASP A 122 -19.52 5.82 -1.53
C ASP A 122 -18.21 5.12 -1.86
N TYR A 123 -17.14 5.88 -2.02
CA TYR A 123 -15.82 5.33 -2.27
C TYR A 123 -15.32 4.53 -1.07
N ARG A 124 -15.49 5.07 0.16
CA ARG A 124 -15.10 4.34 1.37
C ARG A 124 -15.81 3.01 1.50
N ASN A 125 -17.09 2.96 1.14
CA ASN A 125 -17.88 1.74 1.26
C ASN A 125 -17.35 0.61 0.38
N LYS A 126 -16.63 0.94 -0.69
CA LYS A 126 -16.00 -0.07 -1.53
C LYS A 126 -14.73 -0.65 -0.90
N GLU A 127 -14.12 0.09 0.03
CA GLU A 127 -12.90 -0.33 0.73
C GLU A 127 -13.21 -1.33 1.87
N GLU A 128 -14.43 -1.32 2.34
CA GLU A 128 -14.88 -2.20 3.40
C GLU A 128 -15.25 -3.59 2.88
#